data_9c0485d19e2a1d3531077eaf58e200d4
#
_entry.id   9c0485d19e2a1d3531077eaf58e200d4
#
_cell.length_a   1.000
_cell.length_b   1.000
_cell.length_c   1.000
_cell.angle_alpha   90.00
_cell.angle_beta   90.00
_cell.angle_gamma   90.00
#
_symmetry.space_group_name_H-M   'P 1'
#
loop_
_entity.id
_entity.type
_entity.pdbx_description
1 polymer ?
#
loop_
_entity_poly.entity_id
_entity_poly.type
_entity_poly.pdbx_seq_one_letter_code
_entity_poly.pdbx_strand_id
1 'polypeptide(L)'
;MRLIERGSGTPRVAIVGGIHGDEPAGERIVERLLEELTVEDGVDEGTVQLVVANEPALAVGERFTETDLNRTFPGDVESDTYETALAARLTTVLEGADAILALHTSHSAPPPFAIYTHLSDTVRKTVTGMPVDYVVDVSSLRPTTLDSTLPNTISLETGRQGSEDAVEFGVEAARAFLRTHGILQDEEPTFTEKTVVSVEEEVPKGEGTPEVYYRNFEEIPKGEVFARDDVYTHRAPRDGLVPVLASEHGYEDIFGLYGRVAGTMEPEHS
;
A
#
# COMPACT_ATOMS: atom_id res chain seq x y z
N MET A 1 -13.87 1.37 -12.89
CA MET A 1 -12.72 2.29 -12.68
C MET A 1 -13.15 3.71 -13.00
N ARG A 2 -12.91 4.64 -12.10
CA ARG A 2 -13.14 6.09 -12.26
C ARG A 2 -11.77 6.77 -12.20
N LEU A 3 -11.47 7.61 -13.17
CA LEU A 3 -10.24 8.40 -13.27
C LEU A 3 -10.61 9.88 -13.40
N ILE A 4 -10.00 10.71 -12.60
CA ILE A 4 -10.14 12.17 -12.66
C ILE A 4 -8.74 12.78 -12.60
N GLU A 5 -8.45 13.67 -13.55
CA GLU A 5 -7.20 14.43 -13.58
C GLU A 5 -7.42 15.87 -13.09
N ARG A 6 -6.43 16.40 -12.39
CA ARG A 6 -6.35 17.80 -11.96
C ARG A 6 -4.98 18.35 -12.32
N GLY A 7 -4.94 19.64 -12.69
CA GLY A 7 -3.73 20.29 -13.15
C GLY A 7 -3.34 19.90 -14.58
N SER A 8 -2.12 20.24 -14.99
CA SER A 8 -1.57 19.91 -16.31
C SER A 8 -0.05 20.03 -16.31
N GLY A 9 0.61 19.22 -17.13
CA GLY A 9 2.09 19.25 -17.24
C GLY A 9 2.78 18.21 -16.34
N THR A 10 4.00 18.52 -15.99
CA THR A 10 4.88 17.66 -15.16
C THR A 10 5.27 18.37 -13.87
N PRO A 11 5.50 17.65 -12.76
CA PRO A 11 5.44 16.17 -12.65
C PRO A 11 4.02 15.62 -12.80
N ARG A 12 3.91 14.35 -13.19
CA ARG A 12 2.64 13.63 -13.29
C ARG A 12 2.61 12.53 -12.24
N VAL A 13 1.73 12.63 -11.27
CA VAL A 13 1.60 11.63 -10.21
C VAL A 13 0.21 11.00 -10.18
N ALA A 14 0.10 9.84 -9.55
CA ALA A 14 -1.19 9.17 -9.39
C ALA A 14 -1.45 8.73 -7.95
N ILE A 15 -2.71 8.81 -7.53
CA ILE A 15 -3.21 8.26 -6.27
C ILE A 15 -4.33 7.29 -6.62
N VAL A 16 -4.16 6.03 -6.19
CA VAL A 16 -5.07 4.92 -6.53
C VAL A 16 -5.70 4.38 -5.26
N GLY A 17 -7.01 4.53 -5.12
CA GLY A 17 -7.80 3.91 -4.04
C GLY A 17 -8.73 2.83 -4.58
N GLY A 18 -9.26 1.98 -3.69
CA GLY A 18 -10.25 0.98 -4.02
C GLY A 18 -9.75 -0.13 -4.94
N ILE A 19 -8.50 -0.56 -4.79
CA ILE A 19 -7.96 -1.77 -5.44
C ILE A 19 -8.72 -2.99 -4.93
N HIS A 20 -8.97 -3.05 -3.61
CA HIS A 20 -9.84 -4.03 -2.97
C HIS A 20 -11.15 -3.38 -2.55
N GLY A 21 -12.29 -4.06 -2.80
CA GLY A 21 -13.59 -3.48 -2.53
C GLY A 21 -14.02 -3.54 -1.07
N ASP A 22 -13.43 -4.39 -0.26
CA ASP A 22 -13.59 -4.43 1.19
C ASP A 22 -12.75 -3.38 1.94
N GLU A 23 -11.95 -2.58 1.19
CA GLU A 23 -11.12 -1.49 1.69
C GLU A 23 -11.64 -0.10 1.26
N PRO A 24 -12.84 0.34 1.70
CA PRO A 24 -13.47 1.57 1.21
C PRO A 24 -12.73 2.86 1.60
N ALA A 25 -11.75 2.79 2.50
CA ALA A 25 -10.97 3.95 2.90
C ALA A 25 -10.25 4.60 1.71
N GLY A 26 -9.68 3.80 0.79
CA GLY A 26 -9.00 4.31 -0.40
C GLY A 26 -9.91 5.13 -1.32
N GLU A 27 -11.15 4.70 -1.55
CA GLU A 27 -12.16 5.48 -2.29
C GLU A 27 -12.47 6.79 -1.56
N ARG A 28 -12.74 6.75 -0.26
CA ARG A 28 -13.07 7.93 0.56
C ARG A 28 -11.94 8.95 0.60
N ILE A 29 -10.69 8.50 0.64
CA ILE A 29 -9.51 9.39 0.57
C ILE A 29 -9.49 10.09 -0.79
N VAL A 30 -9.67 9.35 -1.88
CA VAL A 30 -9.74 9.92 -3.24
C VAL A 30 -10.88 10.94 -3.35
N GLU A 31 -12.05 10.67 -2.79
CA GLU A 31 -13.20 11.60 -2.81
C GLU A 31 -12.92 12.88 -2.02
N ARG A 32 -12.31 12.80 -0.83
CA ARG A 32 -11.89 13.99 -0.08
C ARG A 32 -10.87 14.83 -0.84
N LEU A 33 -9.88 14.19 -1.47
CA LEU A 33 -8.91 14.90 -2.31
C LEU A 33 -9.58 15.57 -3.52
N LEU A 34 -10.60 14.96 -4.12
CA LEU A 34 -11.36 15.57 -5.21
C LEU A 34 -12.13 16.82 -4.78
N GLU A 35 -12.62 16.86 -3.54
CA GLU A 35 -13.28 18.04 -2.97
C GLU A 35 -12.29 19.17 -2.68
N GLU A 36 -11.06 18.83 -2.27
CA GLU A 36 -10.00 19.80 -1.96
C GLU A 36 -9.30 20.33 -3.21
N LEU A 37 -8.98 19.43 -4.15
CA LEU A 37 -8.30 19.78 -5.41
C LEU A 37 -9.34 20.21 -6.44
N THR A 38 -9.85 21.42 -6.30
CA THR A 38 -10.81 21.97 -7.26
C THR A 38 -10.14 22.27 -8.61
N VAL A 39 -10.95 22.51 -9.64
CA VAL A 39 -10.45 22.77 -11.00
C VAL A 39 -9.68 24.11 -11.07
N GLU A 40 -10.01 25.05 -10.18
CA GLU A 40 -9.50 26.43 -10.25
C GLU A 40 -8.32 26.68 -9.30
N ASP A 41 -8.23 25.99 -8.14
CA ASP A 41 -7.29 26.35 -7.07
C ASP A 41 -6.62 25.14 -6.40
N GLY A 42 -6.65 23.96 -7.00
CA GLY A 42 -6.31 22.73 -6.26
C GLY A 42 -4.95 22.09 -6.57
N VAL A 43 -4.27 22.54 -7.62
CA VAL A 43 -2.96 22.01 -8.05
C VAL A 43 -2.08 23.16 -8.43
N ASP A 44 -0.94 23.32 -7.74
CA ASP A 44 -0.01 24.42 -7.97
C ASP A 44 0.85 24.16 -9.22
N GLU A 45 1.30 22.91 -9.42
CA GLU A 45 2.12 22.52 -10.57
C GLU A 45 1.87 21.04 -10.93
N GLY A 46 2.05 20.69 -12.22
CA GLY A 46 1.97 19.32 -12.71
C GLY A 46 0.55 18.77 -12.84
N THR A 47 0.45 17.44 -12.81
CA THR A 47 -0.80 16.70 -12.97
C THR A 47 -0.94 15.66 -11.89
N VAL A 48 -2.10 15.59 -11.24
CA VAL A 48 -2.48 14.44 -10.39
C VAL A 48 -3.62 13.66 -11.01
N GLN A 49 -3.44 12.35 -11.11
CA GLN A 49 -4.47 11.37 -11.45
C GLN A 49 -5.06 10.80 -10.15
N LEU A 50 -6.35 10.99 -9.95
CA LEU A 50 -7.12 10.44 -8.83
C LEU A 50 -7.96 9.28 -9.35
N VAL A 51 -7.68 8.06 -8.87
CA VAL A 51 -8.25 6.83 -9.41
C VAL A 51 -9.00 6.06 -8.33
N VAL A 52 -10.25 5.69 -8.61
CA VAL A 52 -10.98 4.64 -7.89
C VAL A 52 -11.00 3.40 -8.79
N ALA A 53 -10.29 2.35 -8.37
CA ALA A 53 -9.93 1.25 -9.25
C ALA A 53 -11.09 0.26 -9.48
N ASN A 54 -11.48 -0.51 -8.48
CA ASN A 54 -12.41 -1.64 -8.60
C ASN A 54 -13.81 -1.29 -8.08
N GLU A 55 -14.53 -0.41 -8.80
CA GLU A 55 -15.88 0.02 -8.40
C GLU A 55 -16.89 -1.13 -8.23
N PRO A 56 -16.89 -2.22 -9.03
CA PRO A 56 -17.76 -3.36 -8.78
C PRO A 56 -17.51 -4.07 -7.47
N ALA A 57 -16.25 -4.30 -7.09
CA ALA A 57 -15.90 -4.91 -5.81
C ALA A 57 -16.27 -4.00 -4.63
N LEU A 58 -16.02 -2.67 -4.74
CA LEU A 58 -16.47 -1.67 -3.76
C LEU A 58 -17.98 -1.67 -3.59
N ALA A 59 -18.75 -1.78 -4.69
CA ALA A 59 -20.20 -1.77 -4.64
C ALA A 59 -20.81 -2.96 -3.87
N VAL A 60 -20.11 -4.10 -3.85
CA VAL A 60 -20.55 -5.29 -3.11
C VAL A 60 -19.83 -5.46 -1.76
N GLY A 61 -18.80 -4.65 -1.50
CA GLY A 61 -18.01 -4.71 -0.26
C GLY A 61 -17.14 -5.97 -0.12
N GLU A 62 -16.79 -6.59 -1.23
CA GLU A 62 -15.95 -7.79 -1.27
C GLU A 62 -14.56 -7.42 -1.79
N ARG A 63 -13.53 -8.17 -1.39
CA ARG A 63 -12.16 -7.89 -1.80
C ARG A 63 -12.00 -7.82 -3.32
N PHE A 64 -12.67 -8.71 -4.05
CA PHE A 64 -12.72 -8.76 -5.51
C PHE A 64 -14.03 -9.41 -5.98
N THR A 65 -14.35 -9.32 -7.26
CA THR A 65 -15.54 -9.95 -7.84
C THR A 65 -15.26 -11.33 -8.43
N GLU A 66 -14.10 -11.53 -9.06
CA GLU A 66 -13.71 -12.77 -9.72
C GLU A 66 -12.31 -13.22 -9.30
N THR A 67 -11.34 -12.30 -9.20
CA THR A 67 -9.96 -12.58 -8.79
C THR A 67 -9.33 -11.38 -8.11
N ASP A 68 -8.34 -11.59 -7.24
CA ASP A 68 -7.66 -10.48 -6.56
C ASP A 68 -6.91 -9.59 -7.58
N LEU A 69 -7.42 -8.36 -7.76
CA LEU A 69 -6.84 -7.39 -8.68
C LEU A 69 -5.34 -7.19 -8.43
N ASN A 70 -4.92 -7.14 -7.17
CA ASN A 70 -3.53 -6.93 -6.79
C ASN A 70 -2.68 -8.22 -6.84
N ARG A 71 -3.14 -9.22 -7.60
CA ARG A 71 -2.40 -10.45 -7.94
C ARG A 71 -2.38 -10.70 -9.45
N THR A 72 -2.93 -9.79 -10.26
CA THR A 72 -3.11 -10.01 -11.70
C THR A 72 -2.33 -9.03 -12.57
N PHE A 73 -1.59 -8.08 -11.99
CA PHE A 73 -0.78 -7.14 -12.77
C PHE A 73 0.36 -7.82 -13.53
N PRO A 74 0.70 -7.35 -14.76
CA PRO A 74 0.17 -6.17 -15.47
C PRO A 74 -1.20 -6.35 -16.12
N GLY A 75 -1.81 -7.52 -16.03
CA GLY A 75 -3.10 -7.83 -16.61
C GLY A 75 -3.06 -8.22 -18.10
N ASP A 76 -4.25 -8.50 -18.65
CA ASP A 76 -4.48 -8.80 -20.06
C ASP A 76 -5.82 -8.19 -20.47
N VAL A 77 -5.83 -7.30 -21.46
CA VAL A 77 -7.06 -6.61 -21.94
C VAL A 77 -8.06 -7.56 -22.58
N GLU A 78 -7.61 -8.71 -23.08
CA GLU A 78 -8.44 -9.74 -23.73
C GLU A 78 -8.92 -10.81 -22.71
N SER A 79 -8.59 -10.67 -21.43
CA SER A 79 -9.01 -11.62 -20.40
C SER A 79 -10.52 -11.61 -20.19
N ASP A 80 -11.11 -12.80 -20.08
CA ASP A 80 -12.51 -12.97 -19.68
C ASP A 80 -12.74 -12.62 -18.20
N THR A 81 -11.68 -12.58 -17.38
CA THR A 81 -11.74 -12.22 -15.96
C THR A 81 -11.69 -10.72 -15.79
N TYR A 82 -12.69 -10.15 -15.08
CA TYR A 82 -12.87 -8.70 -14.94
C TYR A 82 -11.63 -8.01 -14.35
N GLU A 83 -11.11 -8.49 -13.23
CA GLU A 83 -9.96 -7.85 -12.57
C GLU A 83 -8.67 -7.97 -13.39
N THR A 84 -8.47 -9.05 -14.14
CA THR A 84 -7.31 -9.18 -15.03
C THR A 84 -7.37 -8.17 -16.18
N ALA A 85 -8.55 -7.96 -16.78
CA ALA A 85 -8.75 -6.93 -17.80
C ALA A 85 -8.65 -5.51 -17.18
N LEU A 86 -9.09 -5.32 -15.94
CA LEU A 86 -8.96 -4.06 -15.19
C LEU A 86 -7.50 -3.73 -14.89
N ALA A 87 -6.68 -4.72 -14.47
CA ALA A 87 -5.25 -4.54 -14.22
C ALA A 87 -4.53 -4.00 -15.47
N ALA A 88 -4.82 -4.56 -16.66
CA ALA A 88 -4.24 -4.07 -17.91
C ALA A 88 -4.64 -2.63 -18.24
N ARG A 89 -5.89 -2.26 -17.97
CA ARG A 89 -6.36 -0.87 -18.16
C ARG A 89 -5.71 0.10 -17.16
N LEU A 90 -5.57 -0.31 -15.89
CA LEU A 90 -4.87 0.48 -14.88
C LEU A 90 -3.40 0.66 -15.25
N THR A 91 -2.71 -0.40 -15.67
CA THR A 91 -1.33 -0.34 -16.14
C THR A 91 -1.19 0.71 -17.26
N THR A 92 -2.06 0.66 -18.26
CA THR A 92 -2.04 1.61 -19.39
C THR A 92 -2.29 3.06 -18.97
N VAL A 93 -3.22 3.29 -18.04
CA VAL A 93 -3.60 4.64 -17.59
C VAL A 93 -2.50 5.26 -16.71
N LEU A 94 -1.83 4.44 -15.90
CA LEU A 94 -0.80 4.86 -14.96
C LEU A 94 0.60 4.86 -15.57
N GLU A 95 0.77 4.29 -16.76
CA GLU A 95 2.04 4.32 -17.48
C GLU A 95 2.48 5.77 -17.75
N GLY A 96 3.71 6.08 -17.39
CA GLY A 96 4.26 7.42 -17.51
C GLY A 96 3.98 8.35 -16.33
N ALA A 97 3.38 7.88 -15.24
CA ALA A 97 3.38 8.59 -13.98
C ALA A 97 4.80 8.60 -13.37
N ASP A 98 5.23 9.77 -12.88
CA ASP A 98 6.54 9.94 -12.23
C ASP A 98 6.57 9.24 -10.86
N ALA A 99 5.43 9.19 -10.17
CA ALA A 99 5.23 8.45 -8.91
C ALA A 99 3.77 8.04 -8.75
N ILE A 100 3.56 6.89 -8.08
CA ILE A 100 2.22 6.33 -7.82
C ILE A 100 2.09 5.97 -6.35
N LEU A 101 0.99 6.38 -5.73
CA LEU A 101 0.57 6.02 -4.39
C LEU A 101 -0.67 5.13 -4.45
N ALA A 102 -0.55 3.86 -4.07
CA ALA A 102 -1.66 2.93 -3.91
C ALA A 102 -2.11 2.88 -2.45
N LEU A 103 -3.42 3.07 -2.20
CA LEU A 103 -3.99 3.20 -0.86
C LEU A 103 -4.64 1.88 -0.45
N HIS A 104 -4.22 1.34 0.69
CA HIS A 104 -4.71 0.12 1.31
C HIS A 104 -5.05 0.30 2.78
N THR A 105 -5.76 -0.67 3.33
CA THR A 105 -6.03 -0.84 4.77
C THR A 105 -5.84 -2.29 5.16
N SER A 106 -5.52 -2.54 6.43
CA SER A 106 -5.22 -3.87 6.93
C SER A 106 -6.23 -4.36 7.97
N HIS A 107 -6.51 -5.67 7.99
CA HIS A 107 -7.26 -6.33 9.08
C HIS A 107 -6.50 -6.33 10.40
N SER A 108 -5.17 -6.41 10.37
CA SER A 108 -4.33 -6.12 11.53
C SER A 108 -4.44 -4.62 11.82
N ALA A 109 -4.22 -4.20 13.05
CA ALA A 109 -4.19 -2.78 13.41
C ALA A 109 -2.71 -2.31 13.58
N PRO A 110 -1.90 -2.28 12.50
CA PRO A 110 -0.54 -1.80 12.57
C PRO A 110 -0.53 -0.27 12.65
N PRO A 111 0.58 0.34 13.09
CA PRO A 111 0.82 1.71 12.70
C PRO A 111 0.82 1.81 11.16
N PRO A 112 0.42 2.94 10.57
CA PRO A 112 0.52 3.14 9.13
C PRO A 112 1.96 2.94 8.63
N PHE A 113 2.13 2.36 7.45
CA PHE A 113 3.45 2.09 6.87
C PHE A 113 3.40 2.02 5.34
N ALA A 114 4.53 2.26 4.70
CA ALA A 114 4.67 2.15 3.26
C ALA A 114 5.29 0.81 2.85
N ILE A 115 4.98 0.34 1.65
CA ILE A 115 5.54 -0.88 1.05
C ILE A 115 6.14 -0.51 -0.31
N TYR A 116 7.29 -1.06 -0.63
CA TYR A 116 7.88 -1.00 -1.97
C TYR A 116 8.42 -2.36 -2.41
N THR A 117 8.40 -2.59 -3.73
CA THR A 117 9.02 -3.75 -4.37
C THR A 117 10.37 -3.38 -5.00
N HIS A 118 10.50 -2.18 -5.54
CA HIS A 118 11.72 -1.69 -6.20
C HIS A 118 12.16 -0.35 -5.62
N LEU A 119 13.34 -0.30 -5.03
CA LEU A 119 13.90 0.93 -4.51
C LEU A 119 14.54 1.75 -5.64
N SER A 120 14.03 2.97 -5.86
CA SER A 120 14.60 4.01 -6.71
C SER A 120 14.80 5.29 -5.90
N ASP A 121 15.48 6.29 -6.46
CA ASP A 121 15.59 7.61 -5.82
C ASP A 121 14.20 8.24 -5.61
N THR A 122 13.30 8.09 -6.60
CA THR A 122 11.91 8.56 -6.47
C THR A 122 11.17 7.84 -5.34
N VAL A 123 11.29 6.51 -5.21
CA VAL A 123 10.70 5.75 -4.10
C VAL A 123 11.28 6.20 -2.76
N ARG A 124 12.60 6.36 -2.66
CA ARG A 124 13.27 6.87 -1.45
C ARG A 124 12.73 8.24 -1.07
N LYS A 125 12.71 9.19 -2.02
CA LYS A 125 12.16 10.54 -1.82
C LYS A 125 10.71 10.47 -1.34
N THR A 126 9.86 9.67 -2.01
CA THR A 126 8.46 9.52 -1.66
C THR A 126 8.30 9.00 -0.23
N VAL A 127 8.94 7.88 0.10
CA VAL A 127 8.80 7.23 1.41
C VAL A 127 9.32 8.13 2.54
N THR A 128 10.47 8.79 2.35
CA THR A 128 11.02 9.68 3.38
C THR A 128 10.19 10.95 3.59
N GLY A 129 9.42 11.38 2.58
CA GLY A 129 8.45 12.48 2.65
C GLY A 129 7.08 12.09 3.21
N MET A 130 6.80 10.80 3.45
CA MET A 130 5.52 10.32 4.00
C MET A 130 5.52 10.37 5.54
N PRO A 131 4.34 10.56 6.19
CA PRO A 131 4.21 10.60 7.66
C PRO A 131 4.13 9.19 8.27
N VAL A 132 5.02 8.28 7.87
CA VAL A 132 5.13 6.91 8.39
C VAL A 132 6.47 6.70 9.08
N ASP A 133 6.55 5.78 10.03
CA ASP A 133 7.81 5.41 10.71
C ASP A 133 8.47 4.18 10.08
N TYR A 134 7.65 3.30 9.48
CA TYR A 134 8.10 2.03 8.90
C TYR A 134 7.93 2.02 7.39
N VAL A 135 8.89 1.41 6.72
CA VAL A 135 8.79 1.04 5.32
C VAL A 135 9.17 -0.42 5.14
N VAL A 136 8.39 -1.13 4.34
CA VAL A 136 8.53 -2.56 4.12
C VAL A 136 9.06 -2.84 2.73
N ASP A 137 10.17 -3.57 2.66
CA ASP A 137 10.76 -4.09 1.43
C ASP A 137 10.24 -5.51 1.18
N VAL A 138 9.43 -5.68 0.12
CA VAL A 138 8.87 -6.97 -0.30
C VAL A 138 9.53 -7.51 -1.57
N SER A 139 10.65 -6.97 -2.00
CA SER A 139 11.35 -7.34 -3.24
C SER A 139 11.70 -8.83 -3.33
N SER A 140 11.87 -9.50 -2.19
CA SER A 140 12.16 -10.94 -2.11
C SER A 140 11.00 -11.83 -2.54
N LEU A 141 9.74 -11.37 -2.39
CA LEU A 141 8.53 -12.16 -2.65
C LEU A 141 8.14 -12.21 -4.12
N ARG A 142 8.65 -11.29 -4.95
CA ARG A 142 8.31 -11.16 -6.38
C ARG A 142 6.81 -11.16 -6.64
N PRO A 143 6.03 -10.27 -6.00
CA PRO A 143 4.59 -10.24 -6.16
C PRO A 143 4.18 -9.81 -7.57
N THR A 144 2.92 -10.06 -7.94
CA THR A 144 2.27 -9.56 -9.15
C THR A 144 1.28 -8.44 -8.82
N THR A 145 1.79 -7.45 -8.09
CA THR A 145 1.05 -6.30 -7.56
C THR A 145 1.28 -5.06 -8.43
N LEU A 146 0.51 -4.01 -8.18
CA LEU A 146 0.67 -2.72 -8.86
C LEU A 146 2.09 -2.17 -8.65
N ASP A 147 2.59 -2.19 -7.41
CA ASP A 147 3.92 -1.70 -7.02
C ASP A 147 5.09 -2.55 -7.53
N SER A 148 4.84 -3.81 -7.90
CA SER A 148 5.83 -4.66 -8.57
C SER A 148 5.91 -4.46 -10.08
N THR A 149 4.85 -3.92 -10.67
CA THR A 149 4.68 -3.80 -12.12
C THR A 149 5.02 -2.41 -12.63
N LEU A 150 4.55 -1.36 -11.96
CA LEU A 150 4.80 0.01 -12.37
C LEU A 150 5.93 0.64 -11.54
N PRO A 151 6.90 1.29 -12.20
CA PRO A 151 8.01 1.91 -11.49
C PRO A 151 7.54 3.04 -10.58
N ASN A 152 8.34 3.34 -9.55
CA ASN A 152 8.08 4.42 -8.60
C ASN A 152 6.72 4.33 -7.90
N THR A 153 6.19 3.13 -7.76
CA THR A 153 4.93 2.87 -7.04
C THR A 153 5.25 2.46 -5.61
N ILE A 154 4.53 3.03 -4.67
CA ILE A 154 4.47 2.58 -3.29
C ILE A 154 3.03 2.24 -2.92
N SER A 155 2.86 1.21 -2.11
CA SER A 155 1.60 0.91 -1.43
C SER A 155 1.63 1.47 -0.02
N LEU A 156 0.56 2.12 0.41
CA LEU A 156 0.42 2.69 1.75
C LEU A 156 -0.70 1.97 2.50
N GLU A 157 -0.33 1.32 3.58
CA GLU A 157 -1.27 0.80 4.58
C GLU A 157 -1.64 1.95 5.52
N THR A 158 -2.83 2.51 5.35
CA THR A 158 -3.26 3.72 6.07
C THR A 158 -3.74 3.45 7.48
N GLY A 159 -3.91 2.17 7.85
CA GLY A 159 -4.36 1.75 9.17
C GLY A 159 -5.37 0.61 9.12
N ARG A 160 -6.20 0.53 10.17
CA ARG A 160 -7.18 -0.55 10.30
C ARG A 160 -8.33 -0.40 9.31
N GLN A 161 -8.66 -1.48 8.61
CA GLN A 161 -9.81 -1.55 7.71
C GLN A 161 -11.12 -1.11 8.41
N GLY A 162 -11.87 -0.25 7.72
CA GLY A 162 -13.15 0.28 8.20
C GLY A 162 -13.05 1.38 9.27
N SER A 163 -11.84 1.84 9.66
CA SER A 163 -11.70 2.93 10.62
C SER A 163 -11.70 4.31 9.95
N GLU A 164 -12.24 5.32 10.64
CA GLU A 164 -12.16 6.71 10.20
C GLU A 164 -10.73 7.26 10.30
N ASP A 165 -9.98 6.84 11.32
CA ASP A 165 -8.59 7.23 11.51
C ASP A 165 -7.71 6.84 10.31
N ALA A 166 -8.01 5.71 9.65
CA ALA A 166 -7.31 5.30 8.43
C ALA A 166 -7.60 6.24 7.25
N VAL A 167 -8.81 6.78 7.15
CA VAL A 167 -9.17 7.77 6.13
C VAL A 167 -8.48 9.09 6.41
N GLU A 168 -8.54 9.59 7.65
CA GLU A 168 -7.92 10.86 8.05
C GLU A 168 -6.40 10.82 7.83
N PHE A 169 -5.74 9.75 8.30
CA PHE A 169 -4.32 9.55 8.04
C PHE A 169 -4.01 9.44 6.54
N GLY A 170 -4.83 8.71 5.79
CA GLY A 170 -4.63 8.55 4.35
C GLY A 170 -4.72 9.86 3.57
N VAL A 171 -5.62 10.78 3.96
CA VAL A 171 -5.69 12.13 3.37
C VAL A 171 -4.43 12.94 3.70
N GLU A 172 -3.96 12.90 4.96
CA GLU A 172 -2.72 13.57 5.36
C GLU A 172 -1.51 13.04 4.57
N ALA A 173 -1.39 11.72 4.49
CA ALA A 173 -0.32 11.06 3.75
C ALA A 173 -0.37 11.36 2.24
N ALA A 174 -1.56 11.40 1.65
CA ALA A 174 -1.73 11.76 0.24
C ALA A 174 -1.32 13.22 -0.02
N ARG A 175 -1.64 14.16 0.88
CA ARG A 175 -1.14 15.54 0.79
C ARG A 175 0.39 15.61 0.90
N ALA A 176 0.98 14.87 1.84
CA ALA A 176 2.43 14.77 1.98
C ALA A 176 3.09 14.22 0.70
N PHE A 177 2.48 13.21 0.07
CA PHE A 177 2.89 12.70 -1.23
C PHE A 177 2.84 13.78 -2.32
N LEU A 178 1.75 14.54 -2.42
CA LEU A 178 1.59 15.59 -3.41
C LEU A 178 2.60 16.73 -3.19
N ARG A 179 2.87 17.15 -1.94
CA ARG A 179 3.92 18.11 -1.59
C ARG A 179 5.31 17.61 -1.94
N THR A 180 5.62 16.35 -1.61
CA THR A 180 6.90 15.70 -1.92
C THR A 180 7.22 15.76 -3.42
N HIS A 181 6.21 15.67 -4.28
CA HIS A 181 6.33 15.69 -5.72
C HIS A 181 6.05 17.09 -6.34
N GLY A 182 5.85 18.13 -5.52
CA GLY A 182 5.68 19.52 -5.99
C GLY A 182 4.33 19.81 -6.63
N ILE A 183 3.34 18.91 -6.47
CA ILE A 183 1.96 19.13 -6.95
C ILE A 183 1.24 20.18 -6.08
N LEU A 184 1.47 20.12 -4.76
CA LEU A 184 1.03 21.12 -3.78
C LEU A 184 2.26 21.87 -3.27
N GLN A 185 2.12 23.20 -3.14
CA GLN A 185 3.17 24.11 -2.63
C GLN A 185 2.68 24.94 -1.43
N ASP A 186 1.62 24.50 -0.80
CA ASP A 186 1.01 25.10 0.40
C ASP A 186 1.93 25.02 1.63
N GLU A 187 2.75 23.96 1.73
CA GLU A 187 3.74 23.73 2.79
C GLU A 187 4.99 23.05 2.20
N GLU A 188 6.15 23.31 2.82
CA GLU A 188 7.39 22.62 2.46
C GLU A 188 7.32 21.15 2.89
N PRO A 189 7.73 20.19 2.03
CA PRO A 189 7.74 18.78 2.38
C PRO A 189 8.74 18.50 3.51
N THR A 190 8.31 17.69 4.48
CA THR A 190 9.16 17.26 5.58
C THR A 190 9.69 15.87 5.32
N PHE A 191 11.01 15.70 5.32
CA PHE A 191 11.65 14.42 5.11
C PHE A 191 12.21 13.86 6.42
N THR A 192 11.91 12.58 6.72
CA THR A 192 12.36 11.92 7.95
C THR A 192 12.96 10.54 7.64
N GLU A 193 13.89 10.10 8.50
CA GLU A 193 14.42 8.73 8.49
C GLU A 193 13.29 7.71 8.69
N LYS A 194 13.38 6.55 8.05
CA LYS A 194 12.43 5.44 8.18
C LYS A 194 13.10 4.16 8.63
N THR A 195 12.43 3.39 9.48
CA THR A 195 12.85 2.02 9.81
C THR A 195 12.49 1.11 8.64
N VAL A 196 13.48 0.43 8.07
CA VAL A 196 13.28 -0.52 6.96
C VAL A 196 13.09 -1.93 7.51
N VAL A 197 11.98 -2.57 7.16
CA VAL A 197 11.71 -3.98 7.43
C VAL A 197 11.78 -4.74 6.11
N SER A 198 12.71 -5.69 5.99
CA SER A 198 12.82 -6.57 4.83
C SER A 198 12.04 -7.85 5.09
N VAL A 199 11.04 -8.13 4.25
CA VAL A 199 10.26 -9.37 4.31
C VAL A 199 11.08 -10.53 3.78
N GLU A 200 11.02 -11.66 4.47
CA GLU A 200 11.77 -12.86 4.13
C GLU A 200 10.87 -14.04 3.76
N GLU A 201 9.68 -14.11 4.34
CA GLU A 201 8.77 -15.24 4.14
C GLU A 201 7.29 -14.90 4.34
N GLU A 202 6.44 -15.67 3.71
CA GLU A 202 5.02 -15.81 4.00
C GLU A 202 4.84 -16.97 4.97
N VAL A 203 4.07 -16.77 6.03
CA VAL A 203 3.86 -17.81 7.05
C VAL A 203 2.55 -18.52 6.81
N PRO A 204 2.55 -19.81 6.44
CA PRO A 204 1.35 -20.53 6.06
C PRO A 204 0.38 -20.70 7.24
N LYS A 205 -0.91 -20.61 6.92
CA LYS A 205 -2.04 -20.85 7.81
C LYS A 205 -2.81 -22.08 7.32
N GLY A 206 -3.23 -22.93 8.24
CA GLY A 206 -4.03 -24.11 7.96
C GLY A 206 -5.49 -23.92 8.40
N GLU A 207 -6.16 -25.05 8.58
CA GLU A 207 -7.53 -25.11 9.08
C GLU A 207 -7.60 -24.90 10.60
N GLY A 208 -8.78 -24.55 11.09
CA GLY A 208 -9.08 -24.42 12.51
C GLY A 208 -9.13 -22.98 13.01
N THR A 209 -8.76 -22.76 14.27
CA THR A 209 -8.80 -21.43 14.88
C THR A 209 -7.43 -20.79 14.83
N PRO A 210 -7.23 -19.75 13.98
CA PRO A 210 -5.95 -19.06 13.91
C PRO A 210 -5.74 -18.15 15.11
N GLU A 211 -4.50 -18.10 15.60
CA GLU A 211 -4.06 -17.22 16.68
C GLU A 211 -2.72 -16.57 16.30
N VAL A 212 -2.61 -15.24 16.48
CA VAL A 212 -1.38 -14.46 16.30
C VAL A 212 -1.03 -13.78 17.63
N TYR A 213 0.21 -13.93 18.10
CA TYR A 213 0.61 -13.53 19.46
C TYR A 213 1.41 -12.23 19.51
N TYR A 214 1.91 -11.74 18.38
CA TYR A 214 2.75 -10.54 18.29
C TYR A 214 2.11 -9.51 17.36
N ARG A 215 2.28 -8.23 17.70
CA ARG A 215 1.81 -7.12 16.87
C ARG A 215 2.76 -6.89 15.70
N ASN A 216 2.25 -6.29 14.64
CA ASN A 216 3.11 -5.87 13.53
C ASN A 216 4.26 -4.99 14.04
N PHE A 217 5.46 -5.24 13.51
CA PHE A 217 6.73 -4.61 13.87
C PHE A 217 7.24 -4.87 15.29
N GLU A 218 6.58 -5.72 16.08
CA GLU A 218 7.09 -6.18 17.38
C GLU A 218 8.12 -7.30 17.18
N GLU A 219 9.30 -7.18 17.83
CA GLU A 219 10.32 -8.21 17.73
C GLU A 219 9.92 -9.48 18.49
N ILE A 220 10.06 -10.62 17.83
CA ILE A 220 9.76 -11.94 18.39
C ILE A 220 11.05 -12.60 18.86
N PRO A 221 11.17 -12.95 20.16
CA PRO A 221 12.34 -13.67 20.69
C PRO A 221 12.44 -15.08 20.09
N LYS A 222 13.66 -15.55 19.89
CA LYS A 222 13.93 -16.89 19.38
C LYS A 222 13.23 -17.96 20.22
N GLY A 223 12.54 -18.88 19.52
CA GLY A 223 11.85 -20.02 20.12
C GLY A 223 10.43 -19.73 20.58
N GLU A 224 10.03 -18.47 20.69
CA GLU A 224 8.65 -18.10 21.02
C GLU A 224 7.68 -18.49 19.89
N VAL A 225 6.48 -18.92 20.29
CA VAL A 225 5.37 -19.17 19.36
C VAL A 225 4.80 -17.82 18.95
N PHE A 226 4.73 -17.55 17.65
CA PHE A 226 4.23 -16.28 17.15
C PHE A 226 2.90 -16.40 16.39
N ALA A 227 2.61 -17.57 15.82
CA ALA A 227 1.33 -17.88 15.20
C ALA A 227 1.04 -19.37 15.29
N ARG A 228 -0.24 -19.75 15.37
CA ARG A 228 -0.67 -21.15 15.32
C ARG A 228 -2.12 -21.26 14.87
N ASP A 229 -2.47 -22.48 14.43
CA ASP A 229 -3.82 -22.99 14.22
C ASP A 229 -3.86 -24.49 14.59
N ASP A 230 -4.87 -25.22 14.13
CA ASP A 230 -4.99 -26.66 14.42
C ASP A 230 -3.98 -27.52 13.61
N VAL A 231 -3.37 -26.96 12.56
CA VAL A 231 -2.41 -27.63 11.66
C VAL A 231 -0.98 -27.24 11.97
N TYR A 232 -0.73 -25.94 12.19
CA TYR A 232 0.61 -25.37 12.33
C TYR A 232 0.86 -24.74 13.70
N THR A 233 2.11 -24.78 14.14
CA THR A 233 2.63 -24.00 15.27
C THR A 233 3.96 -23.40 14.85
N HIS A 234 3.96 -22.10 14.58
CA HIS A 234 5.14 -21.39 14.12
C HIS A 234 5.92 -20.81 15.29
N ARG A 235 7.23 -21.06 15.29
CA ARG A 235 8.18 -20.54 16.29
C ARG A 235 9.26 -19.74 15.61
N ALA A 236 9.65 -18.64 16.24
CA ALA A 236 10.74 -17.81 15.74
C ALA A 236 12.06 -18.61 15.67
N PRO A 237 12.65 -18.76 14.48
CA PRO A 237 13.89 -19.55 14.30
C PRO A 237 15.11 -18.81 14.86
N ARG A 238 15.02 -17.49 15.04
CA ARG A 238 16.06 -16.58 15.53
C ARG A 238 15.43 -15.38 16.24
N ASP A 239 16.24 -14.59 16.94
CA ASP A 239 15.84 -13.29 17.47
C ASP A 239 15.63 -12.26 16.33
N GLY A 240 14.81 -11.24 16.57
CA GLY A 240 14.59 -10.12 15.65
C GLY A 240 13.68 -10.44 14.47
N LEU A 241 12.91 -11.55 14.51
CA LEU A 241 11.82 -11.75 13.58
C LEU A 241 10.71 -10.74 13.90
N VAL A 242 10.13 -10.08 12.88
CA VAL A 242 9.02 -9.15 13.04
C VAL A 242 7.86 -9.49 12.10
N PRO A 243 6.60 -9.44 12.59
CA PRO A 243 5.42 -9.63 11.74
C PRO A 243 5.11 -8.37 10.93
N VAL A 244 4.60 -8.57 9.73
CA VAL A 244 4.07 -7.54 8.83
C VAL A 244 2.74 -8.01 8.27
N LEU A 245 1.68 -7.22 8.39
CA LEU A 245 0.32 -7.58 7.98
C LEU A 245 -0.18 -8.89 8.63
N ALA A 246 0.36 -9.24 9.81
CA ALA A 246 0.00 -10.47 10.48
C ALA A 246 -1.35 -10.33 11.17
N SER A 247 -2.28 -11.25 10.86
CA SER A 247 -3.59 -11.31 11.49
C SER A 247 -4.22 -12.70 11.38
N GLU A 248 -5.20 -12.96 12.22
CA GLU A 248 -5.99 -14.19 12.18
C GLU A 248 -6.88 -14.28 10.93
N HIS A 249 -7.33 -13.13 10.37
CA HIS A 249 -8.40 -13.07 9.38
C HIS A 249 -8.06 -12.30 8.09
N GLY A 250 -6.87 -11.70 7.99
CA GLY A 250 -6.49 -10.86 6.84
C GLY A 250 -6.22 -11.63 5.54
N TYR A 251 -5.83 -12.90 5.65
CA TYR A 251 -5.57 -13.78 4.51
C TYR A 251 -6.20 -15.15 4.75
N GLU A 252 -6.50 -15.85 3.65
CA GLU A 252 -7.11 -17.17 3.72
C GLU A 252 -6.10 -18.25 4.12
N ASP A 253 -4.92 -18.25 3.53
CA ASP A 253 -3.91 -19.32 3.54
C ASP A 253 -2.58 -18.95 4.22
N ILE A 254 -2.41 -17.69 4.66
CA ILE A 254 -1.23 -17.24 5.41
C ILE A 254 -1.63 -16.43 6.66
N PHE A 255 -0.80 -16.48 7.70
CA PHE A 255 -0.92 -15.61 8.87
C PHE A 255 -0.48 -14.18 8.57
N GLY A 256 0.38 -13.97 7.58
CA GLY A 256 0.96 -12.72 7.18
C GLY A 256 2.38 -12.87 6.68
N LEU A 257 3.05 -11.73 6.52
CA LEU A 257 4.44 -11.65 6.10
C LEU A 257 5.33 -11.52 7.34
N TYR A 258 6.51 -12.12 7.28
CA TYR A 258 7.48 -12.03 8.36
C TYR A 258 8.86 -11.68 7.83
N GLY A 259 9.58 -10.87 8.58
CA GLY A 259 10.86 -10.36 8.17
C GLY A 259 11.72 -9.90 9.33
N ARG A 260 12.60 -8.97 9.07
CA ARG A 260 13.49 -8.37 10.08
C ARG A 260 13.71 -6.88 9.83
N VAL A 261 14.04 -6.15 10.87
CA VAL A 261 14.57 -4.79 10.70
C VAL A 261 15.91 -4.88 9.97
N ALA A 262 15.97 -4.27 8.78
CA ALA A 262 17.15 -4.29 7.89
C ALA A 262 18.05 -3.07 8.07
N GLY A 263 17.58 -2.03 8.76
CA GLY A 263 18.28 -0.76 8.97
C GLY A 263 17.35 0.43 8.84
N THR A 264 17.90 1.55 8.44
CA THR A 264 17.17 2.80 8.24
C THR A 264 17.32 3.32 6.81
N MET A 265 16.32 4.06 6.35
CA MET A 265 16.33 4.79 5.09
C MET A 265 16.39 6.28 5.39
N GLU A 266 17.56 6.87 5.13
CA GLU A 266 17.78 8.30 5.28
C GLU A 266 17.17 9.07 4.09
N PRO A 267 16.68 10.30 4.32
CA PRO A 267 16.41 11.24 3.24
C PRO A 267 17.66 11.48 2.39
N GLU A 268 17.47 11.76 1.10
CA GLU A 268 18.58 12.24 0.27
C GLU A 268 19.08 13.59 0.79
N HIS A 269 20.38 13.71 0.99
CA HIS A 269 20.99 15.00 1.29
C HIS A 269 20.96 15.85 0.02
N SER A 270 20.28 16.98 0.11
CA SER A 270 20.20 18.02 -0.94
C SER A 270 21.55 18.66 -1.20
#